data_d7be03b2bc7a129751bcaab68e139bba
#
_entry.id   d7be03b2bc7a129751bcaab68e139bba
#
_cell.length_a   1.000
_cell.length_b   1.000
_cell.length_c   1.000
_cell.angle_alpha   90.00
_cell.angle_beta   90.00
_cell.angle_gamma   90.00
#
_symmetry.space_group_name_H-M   'P 1'
#
loop_
_entity.id
_entity.type
_entity.pdbx_description
1 polymer ?
#
loop_
_entity_poly.entity_id
_entity_poly.type
_entity_poly.pdbx_seq_one_letter_code
_entity_poly.pdbx_strand_id
1 'polypeptide(L)'
;ETLSYELAAYEAPTYVDDYTSFSAWSNRYDWNLANVHDPTVMKTDDGYYYMYQTDASYGNAHSGNGHFHARRSKDLVNWEYLGATMSETPPTWIKEKLNAYRQEMGLEPIDNPSYGYWAPVARKVSNGKYRMYYSIVITNYIQTGKPEIENNGNFDGSWTERAFIGLMETSDPASNIWEDKGFVVCSASDKGKTDYGRSS
;
A
#
# COMPACT_ATOMS: atom_id res chain seq x y z
N GLU A 1 -25.24 -21.62 -3.37
CA GLU A 1 -25.73 -22.24 -4.64
C GLU A 1 -25.27 -21.43 -5.87
N THR A 2 -25.33 -20.11 -5.88
CA THR A 2 -24.90 -19.26 -7.00
C THR A 2 -23.42 -19.41 -7.33
N LEU A 3 -22.57 -19.52 -6.31
CA LEU A 3 -21.11 -19.65 -6.47
C LEU A 3 -20.72 -20.96 -7.18
N SER A 4 -21.45 -22.07 -6.90
CA SER A 4 -21.17 -23.35 -7.54
C SER A 4 -21.54 -23.38 -9.02
N TYR A 5 -22.54 -22.60 -9.43
CA TYR A 5 -22.90 -22.45 -10.83
C TYR A 5 -21.88 -21.60 -11.60
N GLU A 6 -21.39 -20.52 -11.01
CA GLU A 6 -20.35 -19.66 -11.62
C GLU A 6 -19.03 -20.44 -11.76
N LEU A 7 -18.66 -21.27 -10.78
CA LEU A 7 -17.48 -22.12 -10.87
C LEU A 7 -17.64 -23.25 -11.90
N ALA A 8 -18.83 -23.84 -12.03
CA ALA A 8 -19.10 -24.88 -13.02
C ALA A 8 -19.09 -24.35 -14.48
N ALA A 9 -19.37 -23.06 -14.68
CA ALA A 9 -19.33 -22.41 -15.98
C ALA A 9 -17.95 -21.79 -16.30
N TYR A 10 -16.99 -21.85 -15.39
CA TYR A 10 -15.66 -21.30 -15.61
C TYR A 10 -14.87 -22.18 -16.58
N GLU A 11 -14.49 -21.59 -17.70
CA GLU A 11 -13.55 -22.20 -18.63
C GLU A 11 -12.18 -21.53 -18.45
N ALA A 12 -11.17 -22.33 -18.14
CA ALA A 12 -9.81 -21.81 -18.01
C ALA A 12 -9.31 -21.26 -19.36
N PRO A 13 -8.55 -20.15 -19.36
CA PRO A 13 -7.94 -19.64 -20.58
C PRO A 13 -7.10 -20.70 -21.28
N THR A 14 -7.18 -20.77 -22.59
CA THR A 14 -6.45 -21.75 -23.41
C THR A 14 -5.16 -21.19 -24.00
N TYR A 15 -4.81 -19.97 -23.70
CA TYR A 15 -3.54 -19.37 -24.11
C TYR A 15 -2.39 -19.86 -23.22
N VAL A 16 -1.21 -19.96 -23.82
CA VAL A 16 0.03 -20.28 -23.10
C VAL A 16 0.74 -18.98 -22.76
N ASP A 17 0.84 -18.68 -21.46
CA ASP A 17 1.65 -17.56 -21.00
C ASP A 17 3.14 -17.88 -21.15
N ASP A 18 3.88 -17.01 -21.79
CA ASP A 18 5.34 -17.07 -21.79
C ASP A 18 5.91 -16.43 -20.52
N TYR A 19 5.77 -17.15 -19.41
CA TYR A 19 6.36 -16.70 -18.15
C TYR A 19 7.89 -16.71 -18.16
N THR A 20 8.49 -17.47 -19.05
CA THR A 20 9.94 -17.67 -19.07
C THR A 20 10.69 -16.41 -19.44
N SER A 21 10.24 -15.69 -20.46
CA SER A 21 10.88 -14.46 -20.89
C SER A 21 10.49 -13.28 -20.02
N PHE A 22 9.23 -13.18 -19.62
CA PHE A 22 8.71 -12.04 -18.84
C PHE A 22 9.10 -12.12 -17.37
N SER A 23 8.97 -13.28 -16.74
CA SER A 23 9.23 -13.47 -15.30
C SER A 23 10.69 -13.60 -14.92
N ALA A 24 11.62 -13.67 -15.89
CA ALA A 24 13.04 -13.72 -15.60
C ALA A 24 13.49 -12.54 -14.73
N TRP A 25 14.22 -12.82 -13.66
CA TRP A 25 14.71 -11.79 -12.72
C TRP A 25 15.49 -10.66 -13.40
N SER A 26 16.16 -10.95 -14.52
CA SER A 26 16.84 -9.94 -15.35
C SER A 26 15.89 -8.88 -15.89
N ASN A 27 14.62 -9.21 -16.08
CA ASN A 27 13.60 -8.32 -16.64
C ASN A 27 12.80 -7.54 -15.57
N ARG A 28 13.18 -7.64 -14.29
CA ARG A 28 12.42 -7.05 -13.18
C ARG A 28 12.15 -5.55 -13.30
N TYR A 29 13.03 -4.82 -13.98
CA TYR A 29 12.85 -3.38 -14.21
C TYR A 29 11.80 -3.06 -15.30
N ASP A 30 11.43 -4.06 -16.10
CA ASP A 30 10.42 -3.94 -17.14
C ASP A 30 9.04 -4.46 -16.69
N TRP A 31 8.94 -5.06 -15.50
CA TRP A 31 7.70 -5.63 -15.00
C TRP A 31 6.59 -4.62 -14.82
N ASN A 32 6.93 -3.41 -14.41
CA ASN A 32 5.98 -2.30 -14.31
C ASN A 32 4.70 -2.68 -13.56
N LEU A 33 3.53 -2.47 -14.18
CA LEU A 33 2.23 -2.83 -13.58
C LEU A 33 1.99 -4.33 -13.44
N ALA A 34 2.78 -5.18 -14.06
CA ALA A 34 2.73 -6.63 -13.84
C ALA A 34 3.28 -7.05 -12.47
N ASN A 35 4.10 -6.18 -11.85
CA ASN A 35 4.61 -6.41 -10.51
C ASN A 35 3.55 -6.00 -9.47
N VAL A 36 2.72 -6.93 -9.06
CA VAL A 36 1.60 -6.72 -8.13
C VAL A 36 1.91 -7.35 -6.78
N HIS A 37 1.85 -6.52 -5.72
CA HIS A 37 2.01 -6.93 -4.33
C HIS A 37 0.77 -6.56 -3.52
N ASP A 38 0.40 -7.41 -2.56
CA ASP A 38 -0.68 -7.20 -1.60
C ASP A 38 -1.97 -6.66 -2.26
N PRO A 39 -2.50 -7.32 -3.29
CA PRO A 39 -3.70 -6.83 -3.97
C PRO A 39 -4.92 -6.90 -3.07
N THR A 40 -5.68 -5.81 -3.02
CA THR A 40 -7.02 -5.79 -2.45
C THR A 40 -8.04 -5.62 -3.56
N VAL A 41 -9.07 -6.45 -3.57
CA VAL A 41 -10.12 -6.41 -4.58
C VAL A 41 -11.48 -6.20 -3.91
N MET A 42 -12.27 -5.29 -4.43
CA MET A 42 -13.66 -5.10 -4.00
C MET A 42 -14.59 -5.03 -5.22
N LYS A 43 -15.77 -5.65 -5.09
CA LYS A 43 -16.85 -5.51 -6.05
C LYS A 43 -17.70 -4.29 -5.69
N THR A 44 -18.09 -3.50 -6.68
CA THR A 44 -18.89 -2.30 -6.52
C THR A 44 -20.28 -2.46 -7.18
N ASP A 45 -21.17 -1.51 -6.92
CA ASP A 45 -22.56 -1.58 -7.38
C ASP A 45 -22.70 -1.39 -8.90
N ASP A 46 -21.69 -0.84 -9.55
CA ASP A 46 -21.62 -0.71 -11.01
C ASP A 46 -21.26 -2.02 -11.72
N GLY A 47 -21.06 -3.11 -10.93
CA GLY A 47 -20.72 -4.42 -11.44
C GLY A 47 -19.24 -4.62 -11.76
N TYR A 48 -18.38 -3.64 -11.49
CA TYR A 48 -16.95 -3.78 -11.63
C TYR A 48 -16.29 -4.31 -10.36
N TYR A 49 -15.13 -4.95 -10.54
CA TYR A 49 -14.15 -5.24 -9.51
C TYR A 49 -13.05 -4.20 -9.60
N TYR A 50 -12.70 -3.60 -8.49
CA TYR A 50 -11.59 -2.65 -8.38
C TYR A 50 -10.48 -3.27 -7.56
N MET A 51 -9.25 -3.20 -8.08
CA MET A 51 -8.05 -3.71 -7.42
C MET A 51 -7.09 -2.55 -7.13
N TYR A 52 -6.54 -2.56 -5.92
CA TYR A 52 -5.49 -1.64 -5.47
C TYR A 52 -4.33 -2.45 -4.93
N GLN A 53 -3.11 -1.91 -4.99
CA GLN A 53 -1.91 -2.66 -4.67
C GLN A 53 -0.87 -1.82 -3.91
N THR A 54 0.05 -2.52 -3.24
CA THR A 54 1.32 -1.96 -2.75
C THR A 54 2.13 -1.40 -3.91
N ASP A 55 2.87 -0.32 -3.68
CA ASP A 55 3.84 0.17 -4.67
C ASP A 55 4.89 -0.90 -4.94
N ALA A 56 5.11 -1.21 -6.19
CA ALA A 56 6.04 -2.26 -6.60
C ALA A 56 7.50 -1.81 -6.43
N SER A 57 8.34 -2.74 -5.99
CA SER A 57 9.77 -2.46 -5.82
C SER A 57 10.54 -2.36 -7.13
N TYR A 58 10.01 -2.97 -8.20
CA TYR A 58 10.65 -3.02 -9.50
C TYR A 58 9.69 -2.59 -10.61
N GLY A 59 10.25 -2.05 -11.68
CA GLY A 59 9.48 -1.34 -12.69
C GLY A 59 9.18 0.07 -12.23
N ASN A 60 8.65 0.91 -13.10
CA ASN A 60 8.51 2.34 -12.87
C ASN A 60 7.06 2.83 -12.96
N ALA A 61 6.06 1.96 -12.78
CA ALA A 61 4.67 2.36 -12.90
C ALA A 61 4.31 3.51 -11.96
N HIS A 62 4.81 3.47 -10.73
CA HIS A 62 4.54 4.46 -9.69
C HIS A 62 5.53 5.64 -9.68
N SER A 63 6.69 5.53 -10.33
CA SER A 63 7.72 6.58 -10.30
C SER A 63 7.22 7.86 -10.97
N GLY A 64 6.99 8.90 -10.19
CA GLY A 64 6.43 10.17 -10.65
C GLY A 64 4.94 10.13 -11.01
N ASN A 65 4.25 9.01 -10.77
CA ASN A 65 2.84 8.81 -11.12
C ASN A 65 1.92 8.60 -9.91
N GLY A 66 2.45 8.74 -8.70
CA GLY A 66 1.69 8.56 -7.46
C GLY A 66 1.70 7.13 -6.94
N HIS A 67 0.84 6.86 -5.95
CA HIS A 67 0.87 5.66 -5.13
C HIS A 67 -0.45 4.92 -5.12
N PHE A 68 -0.43 3.63 -4.75
CA PHE A 68 -1.56 2.73 -4.68
C PHE A 68 -2.33 2.67 -6.00
N HIS A 69 -1.70 2.12 -7.00
CA HIS A 69 -2.24 2.03 -8.36
C HIS A 69 -3.52 1.19 -8.41
N ALA A 70 -4.48 1.69 -9.16
CA ALA A 70 -5.80 1.11 -9.30
C ALA A 70 -6.01 0.48 -10.67
N ARG A 71 -6.78 -0.59 -10.69
CA ARG A 71 -7.30 -1.24 -11.89
C ARG A 71 -8.75 -1.62 -11.67
N ARG A 72 -9.51 -1.77 -12.74
CA ARG A 72 -10.85 -2.34 -12.69
C ARG A 72 -11.04 -3.43 -13.73
N SER A 73 -11.96 -4.35 -13.43
CA SER A 73 -12.32 -5.46 -14.31
C SER A 73 -13.79 -5.81 -14.15
N LYS A 74 -14.41 -6.37 -15.20
CA LYS A 74 -15.73 -7.00 -15.11
C LYS A 74 -15.67 -8.50 -14.89
N ASP A 75 -14.56 -9.13 -15.22
CA ASP A 75 -14.40 -10.58 -15.31
C ASP A 75 -13.23 -11.14 -14.47
N LEU A 76 -12.46 -10.26 -13.79
CA LEU A 76 -11.24 -10.59 -13.03
C LEU A 76 -10.08 -11.11 -13.89
N VAL A 77 -10.21 -11.09 -15.19
CA VAL A 77 -9.21 -11.53 -16.18
C VAL A 77 -8.66 -10.32 -16.94
N ASN A 78 -9.54 -9.51 -17.49
CA ASN A 78 -9.20 -8.31 -18.26
C ASN A 78 -9.25 -7.09 -17.36
N TRP A 79 -8.10 -6.44 -17.16
CA TRP A 79 -7.97 -5.30 -16.25
C TRP A 79 -7.67 -4.01 -17.00
N GLU A 80 -8.43 -2.97 -16.70
CA GLU A 80 -8.21 -1.60 -17.16
C GLU A 80 -7.47 -0.82 -16.06
N TYR A 81 -6.35 -0.20 -16.41
CA TYR A 81 -5.58 0.65 -15.50
C TYR A 81 -6.24 2.02 -15.34
N LEU A 82 -6.39 2.48 -14.10
CA LEU A 82 -7.05 3.74 -13.75
C LEU A 82 -6.10 4.84 -13.27
N GLY A 83 -4.85 4.49 -12.97
CA GLY A 83 -3.89 5.41 -12.36
C GLY A 83 -3.72 5.20 -10.86
N ALA A 84 -2.96 6.10 -10.23
CA ALA A 84 -2.73 6.10 -8.80
C ALA A 84 -3.93 6.71 -8.04
N THR A 85 -4.15 6.24 -6.81
CA THR A 85 -5.19 6.78 -5.91
C THR A 85 -4.67 7.87 -4.98
N MET A 86 -3.37 7.95 -4.80
CA MET A 86 -2.68 8.97 -4.02
C MET A 86 -1.65 9.66 -4.90
N SER A 87 -1.50 10.98 -4.74
CA SER A 87 -0.50 11.75 -5.48
C SER A 87 0.93 11.34 -5.09
N GLU A 88 1.90 11.64 -5.97
CA GLU A 88 3.33 11.41 -5.70
C GLU A 88 3.80 12.07 -4.41
N THR A 89 3.32 13.28 -4.14
CA THR A 89 3.58 13.95 -2.86
C THR A 89 2.61 13.42 -1.81
N PRO A 90 3.09 12.76 -0.75
CA PRO A 90 2.23 12.22 0.28
C PRO A 90 1.55 13.32 1.10
N PRO A 91 0.43 13.02 1.79
CA PRO A 91 -0.23 13.95 2.69
C PRO A 91 0.72 14.50 3.76
N THR A 92 0.66 15.79 4.01
CA THR A 92 1.56 16.50 4.95
C THR A 92 1.47 15.98 6.38
N TRP A 93 0.30 15.51 6.80
CA TRP A 93 0.07 14.99 8.14
C TRP A 93 1.03 13.85 8.53
N ILE A 94 1.54 13.09 7.53
CA ILE A 94 2.45 11.96 7.77
C ILE A 94 3.75 12.46 8.41
N LYS A 95 4.39 13.46 7.78
CA LYS A 95 5.62 14.05 8.29
C LYS A 95 5.40 14.82 9.60
N GLU A 96 4.30 15.55 9.68
CA GLU A 96 3.93 16.30 10.88
C GLU A 96 3.77 15.37 12.08
N LYS A 97 3.01 14.27 11.91
CA LYS A 97 2.80 13.29 12.98
C LYS A 97 4.05 12.51 13.34
N LEU A 98 4.85 12.12 12.34
CA LEU A 98 6.15 11.52 12.56
C LEU A 98 7.02 12.40 13.47
N ASN A 99 7.17 13.65 13.12
CA ASN A 99 8.03 14.56 13.87
C ASN A 99 7.49 14.91 15.26
N ALA A 100 6.16 14.97 15.41
CA ALA A 100 5.54 15.10 16.73
C ALA A 100 5.87 13.89 17.63
N TYR A 101 5.76 12.68 17.12
CA TYR A 101 6.10 11.47 17.87
C TYR A 101 7.59 11.35 18.16
N ARG A 102 8.46 11.75 17.22
CA ARG A 102 9.91 11.81 17.43
C ARG A 102 10.26 12.80 18.56
N GLN A 103 9.63 13.96 18.57
CA GLN A 103 9.81 14.94 19.63
C GLN A 103 9.40 14.38 21.01
N GLU A 104 8.28 13.66 21.08
CA GLU A 104 7.85 12.99 22.32
C GLU A 104 8.85 11.92 22.80
N MET A 105 9.60 11.32 21.89
CA MET A 105 10.68 10.39 22.18
C MET A 105 12.04 11.06 22.49
N GLY A 106 12.11 12.39 22.41
CA GLY A 106 13.36 13.14 22.57
C GLY A 106 14.30 13.04 21.36
N LEU A 107 13.77 12.73 20.18
CA LEU A 107 14.52 12.64 18.93
C LEU A 107 14.34 13.89 18.08
N GLU A 108 15.39 14.25 17.33
CA GLU A 108 15.33 15.37 16.40
C GLU A 108 14.35 15.09 15.23
N PRO A 109 13.71 16.12 14.67
CA PRO A 109 12.87 15.99 13.49
C PRO A 109 13.63 15.39 12.29
N ILE A 110 12.93 14.71 11.41
CA ILE A 110 13.44 14.26 10.11
C ILE A 110 12.84 15.13 9.01
N ASP A 111 13.71 15.74 8.20
CA ASP A 111 13.29 16.56 7.07
C ASP A 111 12.90 15.72 5.85
N ASN A 112 13.58 14.61 5.65
CA ASN A 112 13.38 13.71 4.52
C ASN A 112 13.05 12.29 5.01
N PRO A 113 11.80 12.03 5.42
CA PRO A 113 11.37 10.69 5.76
C PRO A 113 11.41 9.77 4.54
N SER A 114 11.76 8.52 4.77
CA SER A 114 11.71 7.48 3.74
C SER A 114 10.41 6.70 3.89
N TYR A 115 9.55 6.78 2.89
CA TYR A 115 8.23 6.18 2.89
C TYR A 115 8.15 4.94 1.99
N GLY A 116 7.49 3.90 2.50
CA GLY A 116 6.97 2.80 1.70
C GLY A 116 5.43 2.84 1.73
N TYR A 117 4.80 2.61 0.60
CA TYR A 117 3.35 2.65 0.41
C TYR A 117 2.84 1.22 0.25
N TRP A 118 2.34 0.64 1.35
CA TRP A 118 2.12 -0.80 1.44
C TRP A 118 0.68 -1.17 1.76
N ALA A 119 0.30 -2.36 1.29
CA ALA A 119 -0.87 -3.13 1.71
C ALA A 119 -2.16 -2.31 1.87
N PRO A 120 -2.69 -1.70 0.81
CA PRO A 120 -3.99 -1.05 0.87
C PRO A 120 -5.10 -2.09 1.09
N VAL A 121 -6.14 -1.71 1.83
CA VAL A 121 -7.35 -2.53 2.00
C VAL A 121 -8.57 -1.68 1.68
N ALA A 122 -9.19 -1.97 0.54
CA ALA A 122 -10.37 -1.25 0.08
C ALA A 122 -11.65 -2.03 0.37
N ARG A 123 -12.69 -1.34 0.87
CA ARG A 123 -13.99 -1.93 1.21
C ARG A 123 -15.12 -0.96 0.92
N LYS A 124 -16.25 -1.50 0.47
CA LYS A 124 -17.53 -0.81 0.52
C LYS A 124 -18.01 -0.80 1.98
N VAL A 125 -18.31 0.37 2.52
CA VAL A 125 -18.78 0.52 3.92
C VAL A 125 -20.26 0.86 4.00
N SER A 126 -20.84 1.47 2.96
CA SER A 126 -22.27 1.73 2.80
C SER A 126 -22.57 2.04 1.34
N ASN A 127 -23.85 2.27 1.00
CA ASN A 127 -24.22 2.66 -0.35
C ASN A 127 -23.53 3.98 -0.73
N GLY A 128 -22.83 3.96 -1.88
CA GLY A 128 -22.09 5.10 -2.39
C GLY A 128 -20.94 5.56 -1.48
N LYS A 129 -20.41 4.66 -0.61
CA LYS A 129 -19.27 5.00 0.24
C LYS A 129 -18.26 3.86 0.30
N TYR A 130 -17.02 4.18 -0.05
CA TYR A 130 -15.91 3.24 -0.10
C TYR A 130 -14.74 3.80 0.72
N ARG A 131 -14.05 2.93 1.43
CA ARG A 131 -12.88 3.26 2.25
C ARG A 131 -11.69 2.44 1.80
N MET A 132 -10.53 3.08 1.83
CA MET A 132 -9.24 2.42 1.68
C MET A 132 -8.35 2.78 2.85
N TYR A 133 -8.00 1.76 3.65
CA TYR A 133 -6.95 1.87 4.65
C TYR A 133 -5.63 1.53 3.96
N TYR A 134 -4.59 2.28 4.25
CA TYR A 134 -3.28 2.10 3.65
C TYR A 134 -2.18 2.22 4.68
N SER A 135 -1.07 1.52 4.46
CA SER A 135 0.09 1.58 5.34
C SER A 135 1.17 2.47 4.75
N ILE A 136 1.66 3.41 5.55
CA ILE A 136 2.88 4.16 5.25
C ILE A 136 3.97 3.65 6.18
N VAL A 137 4.88 2.86 5.64
CA VAL A 137 6.05 2.37 6.38
C VAL A 137 7.15 3.41 6.30
N ILE A 138 7.65 3.83 7.46
CA ILE A 138 8.70 4.84 7.57
C ILE A 138 9.96 4.14 8.08
N THR A 139 10.90 3.90 7.17
CA THR A 139 12.08 3.09 7.45
C THR A 139 13.08 3.77 8.40
N ASN A 140 13.08 5.09 8.42
CA ASN A 140 13.93 5.90 9.28
C ASN A 140 13.17 6.56 10.44
N TYR A 141 12.06 5.95 10.89
CA TYR A 141 11.19 6.50 11.94
C TYR A 141 11.94 6.77 13.26
N ILE A 142 12.79 5.85 13.70
CA ILE A 142 13.57 5.91 14.95
C ILE A 142 15.06 6.18 14.66
N GLN A 143 15.39 6.73 13.50
CA GLN A 143 16.77 7.06 13.18
C GLN A 143 17.34 8.04 14.21
N THR A 144 18.44 7.64 14.88
CA THR A 144 19.04 8.38 15.98
C THR A 144 20.38 9.01 15.61
N GLY A 145 20.93 8.70 14.43
CA GLY A 145 22.31 9.01 14.07
C GLY A 145 23.34 8.11 14.76
N LYS A 146 22.90 6.97 15.33
CA LYS A 146 23.78 5.98 15.99
C LYS A 146 23.74 4.68 15.18
N PRO A 147 24.71 4.46 14.28
CA PRO A 147 24.71 3.31 13.36
C PRO A 147 24.64 1.95 14.04
N GLU A 148 25.17 1.82 15.24
CA GLU A 148 25.13 0.59 16.05
C GLU A 148 23.72 0.21 16.52
N ILE A 149 22.82 1.18 16.61
CA ILE A 149 21.42 0.97 16.93
C ILE A 149 20.61 0.76 15.64
N GLU A 150 20.85 1.60 14.65
CA GLU A 150 20.06 1.62 13.39
C GLU A 150 20.30 0.40 12.53
N ASN A 151 21.52 -0.16 12.56
CA ASN A 151 21.89 -1.34 11.78
C ASN A 151 21.73 -2.66 12.55
N ASN A 152 21.20 -2.65 13.74
CA ASN A 152 20.89 -3.86 14.45
C ASN A 152 19.67 -4.54 13.82
N GLY A 153 19.91 -5.48 12.94
CA GLY A 153 18.86 -6.25 12.25
C GLY A 153 18.07 -7.20 13.16
N ASN A 154 18.32 -7.17 14.46
CA ASN A 154 17.57 -7.94 15.43
C ASN A 154 16.27 -7.23 15.77
N PHE A 155 15.33 -7.99 16.23
CA PHE A 155 14.06 -7.50 16.74
C PHE A 155 14.10 -7.20 18.25
N ASP A 156 15.14 -6.62 18.75
CA ASP A 156 15.41 -6.40 20.18
C ASP A 156 14.99 -5.00 20.68
N GLY A 157 14.22 -4.29 19.92
CA GLY A 157 13.79 -2.94 20.22
C GLY A 157 14.57 -1.84 19.50
N SER A 158 15.64 -2.19 18.77
CA SER A 158 16.42 -1.23 17.99
C SER A 158 15.95 -1.07 16.53
N TRP A 159 14.88 -1.75 16.18
CA TRP A 159 14.30 -1.64 14.84
C TRP A 159 13.79 -0.23 14.55
N THR A 160 14.25 0.36 13.46
CA THR A 160 14.00 1.77 13.14
C THR A 160 12.68 2.02 12.42
N GLU A 161 12.09 0.98 11.87
CA GLU A 161 10.85 1.09 11.08
C GLU A 161 9.60 1.16 11.95
N ARG A 162 8.64 1.97 11.53
CA ARG A 162 7.25 1.99 12.03
C ARG A 162 6.32 2.30 10.89
N ALA A 163 5.05 1.94 11.05
CA ALA A 163 4.03 2.22 10.07
C ALA A 163 2.90 3.07 10.66
N PHE A 164 2.43 4.03 9.86
CA PHE A 164 1.14 4.67 10.07
C PHE A 164 0.09 3.99 9.18
N ILE A 165 -1.10 3.80 9.72
CA ILE A 165 -2.27 3.49 8.93
C ILE A 165 -3.02 4.78 8.68
N GLY A 166 -3.23 5.11 7.41
CA GLY A 166 -4.08 6.21 6.96
C GLY A 166 -5.38 5.69 6.36
N LEU A 167 -6.29 6.61 6.10
CA LEU A 167 -7.61 6.34 5.52
C LEU A 167 -7.86 7.28 4.35
N MET A 168 -8.34 6.73 3.25
CA MET A 168 -8.94 7.47 2.14
C MET A 168 -10.38 7.05 1.93
N GLU A 169 -11.22 7.96 1.45
CA GLU A 169 -12.62 7.69 1.10
C GLU A 169 -12.94 8.17 -0.32
N THR A 170 -13.85 7.46 -0.99
CA THR A 170 -14.49 7.91 -2.22
C THR A 170 -15.96 7.51 -2.23
N SER A 171 -16.76 8.26 -2.98
CA SER A 171 -18.14 7.88 -3.33
C SER A 171 -18.24 7.25 -4.71
N ASP A 172 -17.19 7.37 -5.52
CA ASP A 172 -17.13 6.90 -6.89
C ASP A 172 -15.76 6.31 -7.22
N PRO A 173 -15.56 4.99 -7.06
CA PRO A 173 -14.31 4.32 -7.42
C PRO A 173 -13.93 4.47 -8.89
N ALA A 174 -14.93 4.66 -9.79
CA ALA A 174 -14.66 4.81 -11.21
C ALA A 174 -13.95 6.13 -11.56
N SER A 175 -14.18 7.17 -10.79
CA SER A 175 -13.45 8.45 -10.92
C SER A 175 -11.97 8.35 -10.54
N ASN A 176 -11.61 7.34 -9.75
CA ASN A 176 -10.31 7.17 -9.12
C ASN A 176 -9.85 8.36 -8.25
N ILE A 177 -10.81 9.20 -7.82
CA ILE A 177 -10.56 10.34 -6.92
C ILE A 177 -10.85 9.89 -5.49
N TRP A 178 -9.81 9.91 -4.66
CA TRP A 178 -9.88 9.53 -3.25
C TRP A 178 -9.51 10.72 -2.37
N GLU A 179 -10.33 10.97 -1.36
CA GLU A 179 -10.08 12.01 -0.37
C GLU A 179 -9.34 11.43 0.82
N ASP A 180 -8.16 11.95 1.13
CA ASP A 180 -7.42 11.56 2.32
C ASP A 180 -8.15 12.03 3.58
N LYS A 181 -8.33 11.11 4.54
CA LYS A 181 -8.98 11.36 5.84
C LYS A 181 -7.98 11.36 7.00
N GLY A 182 -6.71 11.15 6.67
CA GLY A 182 -5.62 11.26 7.62
C GLY A 182 -5.35 9.99 8.42
N PHE A 183 -4.74 10.19 9.57
CA PHE A 183 -4.21 9.17 10.46
C PHE A 183 -5.29 8.34 11.14
N VAL A 184 -5.07 7.03 11.21
CA VAL A 184 -5.92 6.09 11.96
C VAL A 184 -5.17 5.55 13.18
N VAL A 185 -3.99 4.93 12.97
CA VAL A 185 -3.21 4.29 14.04
C VAL A 185 -1.74 4.16 13.64
N CYS A 186 -0.86 4.10 14.63
CA CYS A 186 0.54 3.73 14.47
C CYS A 186 0.74 2.25 14.80
N SER A 187 1.69 1.58 14.14
CA SER A 187 2.03 0.17 14.37
C SER A 187 2.56 -0.14 15.78
N ALA A 188 3.00 0.87 16.51
CA ALA A 188 3.42 0.75 17.91
C ALA A 188 2.47 1.56 18.80
N SER A 189 1.95 0.95 19.86
CA SER A 189 0.99 1.56 20.77
C SER A 189 1.57 2.72 21.59
N ASP A 190 2.87 2.77 21.72
CA ASP A 190 3.63 3.79 22.43
C ASP A 190 4.24 4.84 21.50
N LYS A 191 3.72 4.98 20.31
CA LYS A 191 4.19 5.93 19.29
C LYS A 191 5.56 5.57 18.71
N GLY A 192 5.95 4.30 18.80
CA GLY A 192 7.15 3.78 18.19
C GLY A 192 8.40 3.78 19.06
N LYS A 193 8.26 3.80 20.37
CA LYS A 193 9.40 3.56 21.26
C LYS A 193 10.02 2.21 21.00
N THR A 194 11.32 2.11 21.19
CA THR A 194 12.12 0.96 20.79
C THR A 194 11.82 -0.33 21.54
N ASP A 195 11.31 -0.23 22.76
CA ASP A 195 10.94 -1.37 23.58
C ASP A 195 9.64 -2.07 23.18
N TYR A 196 8.96 -1.50 22.21
CA TYR A 196 7.68 -2.03 21.72
C TYR A 196 7.74 -2.81 20.40
N GLY A 197 8.85 -3.05 19.90
CA GLY A 197 8.95 -3.59 18.56
C GLY A 197 8.33 -4.94 18.32
N ARG A 198 7.80 -5.61 19.36
CA ARG A 198 7.61 -7.02 19.18
C ARG A 198 6.58 -7.70 19.96
N SER A 199 5.74 -6.97 20.49
CA SER A 199 4.64 -7.68 21.08
C SER A 199 3.98 -8.51 20.00
N SER A 200 4.22 -9.73 20.11
CA SER A 200 3.44 -10.86 19.60
C SER A 200 1.98 -10.53 19.28
#